data_4fec4c189633c97f3edb92d634a21f12
#
_entry.id   4fec4c189633c97f3edb92d634a21f12
#
_cell.length_a   1.000
_cell.length_b   1.000
_cell.length_c   1.000
_cell.angle_alpha   90.00
_cell.angle_beta   90.00
_cell.angle_gamma   90.00
#
_symmetry.space_group_name_H-M   'P 1'
#
loop_
_entity.id
_entity.type
_entity.pdbx_description
1 polymer ?
#
loop_
_entity_poly.entity_id
_entity_poly.type
_entity_poly.pdbx_seq_one_letter_code
_entity_poly.pdbx_strand_id
1 'polypeptide(L)'
;MKKNEATGPLASGVRAQDRPSVGEAKDVSALAELHMRPGFLFRRAGQLVANIAEQETAKIGLTAPQHVCLIALNRWSAMDQISLGKALGMDRATVGEVIRRLEARSLVERNADERDARRKIVTLTLAGRQLVAIAEEAAHNVSEQLLAGLEPDERKHLIRLLSKAVGALNAVSVTPVALPGS
;
A
#
# COMPACT_ATOMS: atom_id res chain seq x y z
N MET A 1 10.47 20.25 77.11
CA MET A 1 10.19 18.88 77.65
C MET A 1 9.98 17.91 76.50
N LYS A 2 10.85 16.88 76.49
CA LYS A 2 10.75 15.58 75.79
C LYS A 2 10.51 15.54 74.29
N LYS A 3 11.53 15.21 73.47
CA LYS A 3 12.01 13.88 73.04
C LYS A 3 10.90 13.10 72.29
N ASN A 4 11.09 12.70 71.03
CA ASN A 4 11.87 11.51 70.72
C ASN A 4 12.09 11.42 69.18
N GLU A 5 13.28 11.01 68.88
CA GLU A 5 13.78 10.48 67.63
C GLU A 5 13.08 9.21 67.23
N ALA A 6 12.96 8.97 65.93
CA ALA A 6 13.15 7.62 65.39
C ALA A 6 13.47 7.70 63.90
N THR A 7 14.71 7.56 63.60
CA THR A 7 15.32 7.18 62.34
C THR A 7 14.91 5.75 62.02
N GLY A 8 14.38 5.52 60.79
CA GLY A 8 14.17 4.18 60.24
C GLY A 8 14.73 4.12 58.81
N PRO A 9 15.49 3.09 58.43
CA PRO A 9 16.30 3.09 57.22
C PRO A 9 15.49 2.83 55.94
N LEU A 10 15.85 3.57 54.88
CA LEU A 10 15.47 3.28 53.54
C LEU A 10 16.01 1.94 53.09
N ALA A 11 15.15 0.93 53.04
CA ALA A 11 15.44 -0.35 52.38
C ALA A 11 15.12 -0.21 50.91
N SER A 12 16.14 -0.03 50.10
CA SER A 12 16.13 -0.18 48.65
C SER A 12 15.92 -1.66 48.31
N GLY A 13 14.67 -2.06 48.13
CA GLY A 13 14.28 -3.33 47.58
C GLY A 13 13.96 -3.20 46.11
N VAL A 14 14.96 -3.15 45.25
CA VAL A 14 14.77 -3.47 43.84
C VAL A 14 14.42 -4.95 43.79
N ARG A 15 13.13 -5.24 43.58
CA ARG A 15 12.65 -6.60 43.40
C ARG A 15 13.23 -7.15 42.10
N ALA A 16 14.06 -8.16 42.21
CA ALA A 16 14.52 -9.02 41.14
C ALA A 16 13.35 -9.92 40.67
N GLN A 17 12.34 -9.34 40.01
CA GLN A 17 11.14 -10.05 39.54
C GLN A 17 10.71 -9.63 38.16
N ASP A 18 11.65 -9.38 37.22
CA ASP A 18 11.31 -9.22 35.80
C ASP A 18 12.37 -9.86 34.89
N ARG A 19 12.73 -11.10 35.20
CA ARG A 19 13.34 -11.97 34.20
C ARG A 19 12.20 -12.80 33.60
N PRO A 20 11.92 -12.68 32.29
CA PRO A 20 10.90 -13.53 31.70
C PRO A 20 11.20 -15.00 31.97
N SER A 21 10.18 -15.76 32.25
CA SER A 21 10.31 -17.20 32.48
C SER A 21 10.87 -17.88 31.25
N VAL A 22 11.49 -19.04 31.35
CA VAL A 22 12.05 -19.78 30.19
C VAL A 22 10.99 -20.09 29.15
N GLY A 23 9.72 -20.16 29.52
CA GLY A 23 8.57 -20.28 28.59
C GLY A 23 8.34 -19.00 27.79
N GLU A 24 8.32 -17.84 28.46
CA GLU A 24 8.13 -16.52 27.81
C GLU A 24 9.27 -16.18 26.85
N ALA A 25 10.51 -16.53 27.17
CA ALA A 25 11.65 -16.33 26.28
C ALA A 25 11.58 -17.22 25.02
N LYS A 26 11.07 -18.46 25.13
CA LYS A 26 10.82 -19.32 23.96
C LYS A 26 9.70 -18.79 23.08
N ASP A 27 8.63 -18.27 23.65
CA ASP A 27 7.52 -17.66 22.92
C ASP A 27 7.94 -16.40 22.17
N VAL A 28 8.77 -15.56 22.79
CA VAL A 28 9.32 -14.35 22.12
C VAL A 28 10.23 -14.72 20.96
N SER A 29 11.07 -15.76 21.11
CA SER A 29 11.93 -16.24 20.02
C SER A 29 11.12 -16.82 18.86
N ALA A 30 10.10 -17.63 19.15
CA ALA A 30 9.23 -18.21 18.12
C ALA A 30 8.44 -17.13 17.35
N LEU A 31 7.99 -16.08 18.03
CA LEU A 31 7.35 -14.94 17.38
C LEU A 31 8.32 -14.15 16.50
N ALA A 32 9.56 -13.93 16.96
CA ALA A 32 10.58 -13.26 16.17
C ALA A 32 10.90 -14.03 14.87
N GLU A 33 11.02 -15.36 14.94
CA GLU A 33 11.21 -16.20 13.75
C GLU A 33 10.02 -16.10 12.79
N LEU A 34 8.78 -16.08 13.31
CA LEU A 34 7.59 -15.92 12.48
C LEU A 34 7.60 -14.58 11.75
N HIS A 35 7.98 -13.51 12.44
CA HIS A 35 8.02 -12.16 11.88
C HIS A 35 9.06 -12.00 10.77
N MET A 36 10.11 -12.80 10.75
CA MET A 36 11.14 -12.80 9.71
C MET A 36 10.78 -13.67 8.49
N ARG A 37 9.68 -14.41 8.51
CA ARG A 37 9.25 -15.22 7.36
C ARG A 37 8.78 -14.35 6.21
N PRO A 38 9.23 -14.60 4.96
CA PRO A 38 8.83 -13.80 3.80
C PRO A 38 7.32 -13.63 3.65
N GLY A 39 6.54 -14.69 3.83
CA GLY A 39 5.07 -14.64 3.75
C GLY A 39 4.44 -13.70 4.79
N PHE A 40 4.99 -13.66 6.02
CA PHE A 40 4.55 -12.71 7.04
C PHE A 40 4.89 -11.28 6.63
N LEU A 41 6.11 -11.04 6.16
CA LEU A 41 6.58 -9.71 5.76
C LEU A 41 5.78 -9.17 4.57
N PHE A 42 5.54 -9.98 3.53
CA PHE A 42 4.69 -9.58 2.40
C PHE A 42 3.26 -9.23 2.84
N ARG A 43 2.65 -10.07 3.66
CA ARG A 43 1.30 -9.80 4.19
C ARG A 43 1.28 -8.51 5.02
N ARG A 44 2.25 -8.33 5.91
CA ARG A 44 2.32 -7.15 6.77
C ARG A 44 2.60 -5.88 5.97
N ALA A 45 3.55 -5.94 5.04
CA ALA A 45 3.83 -4.84 4.13
C ALA A 45 2.58 -4.45 3.33
N GLY A 46 1.86 -5.42 2.76
CA GLY A 46 0.61 -5.15 2.04
C GLY A 46 -0.44 -4.43 2.88
N GLN A 47 -0.62 -4.81 4.15
CA GLN A 47 -1.52 -4.12 5.08
C GLN A 47 -1.09 -2.67 5.33
N LEU A 48 0.22 -2.44 5.55
CA LEU A 48 0.75 -1.10 5.79
C LEU A 48 0.63 -0.21 4.55
N VAL A 49 0.96 -0.75 3.37
CA VAL A 49 0.79 -0.07 2.08
C VAL A 49 -0.66 0.34 1.88
N ALA A 50 -1.62 -0.58 2.10
CA ALA A 50 -3.04 -0.29 1.94
C ALA A 50 -3.50 0.84 2.86
N ASN A 51 -3.09 0.82 4.15
CA ASN A 51 -3.45 1.86 5.11
C ASN A 51 -2.89 3.24 4.73
N ILE A 52 -1.61 3.30 4.35
CA ILE A 52 -0.96 4.55 3.94
C ILE A 52 -1.62 5.09 2.66
N ALA A 53 -1.84 4.23 1.67
CA ALA A 53 -2.47 4.61 0.43
C ALA A 53 -3.90 5.14 0.65
N GLU A 54 -4.68 4.49 1.52
CA GLU A 54 -6.03 4.94 1.85
C GLU A 54 -6.02 6.32 2.53
N GLN A 55 -5.10 6.54 3.48
CA GLN A 55 -4.97 7.83 4.16
C GLN A 55 -4.58 8.95 3.19
N GLU A 56 -3.60 8.73 2.31
CA GLU A 56 -3.15 9.75 1.35
C GLU A 56 -4.23 10.04 0.29
N THR A 57 -4.88 9.02 -0.23
CA THR A 57 -5.91 9.21 -1.26
C THR A 57 -7.21 9.81 -0.70
N ALA A 58 -7.53 9.55 0.57
CA ALA A 58 -8.68 10.16 1.24
C ALA A 58 -8.56 11.70 1.34
N LYS A 59 -7.34 12.25 1.48
CA LYS A 59 -7.09 13.69 1.51
C LYS A 59 -7.54 14.40 0.24
N ILE A 60 -7.54 13.69 -0.88
CA ILE A 60 -7.97 14.19 -2.20
C ILE A 60 -9.34 13.65 -2.62
N GLY A 61 -10.07 13.04 -1.67
CA GLY A 61 -11.41 12.51 -1.89
C GLY A 61 -11.48 11.31 -2.83
N LEU A 62 -10.41 10.53 -2.93
CA LEU A 62 -10.36 9.30 -3.72
C LEU A 62 -10.20 8.08 -2.82
N THR A 63 -10.63 6.91 -3.31
CA THR A 63 -10.18 5.62 -2.77
C THR A 63 -8.88 5.20 -3.47
N ALA A 64 -8.07 4.34 -2.83
CA ALA A 64 -6.84 3.85 -3.45
C ALA A 64 -7.06 3.21 -4.84
N PRO A 65 -8.10 2.39 -5.11
CA PRO A 65 -8.39 1.91 -6.45
C PRO A 65 -8.76 3.01 -7.46
N GLN A 66 -9.49 4.04 -7.05
CA GLN A 66 -9.80 5.18 -7.92
C GLN A 66 -8.54 5.97 -8.28
N HIS A 67 -7.68 6.19 -7.30
CA HIS A 67 -6.40 6.87 -7.46
C HIS A 67 -5.52 6.18 -8.50
N VAL A 68 -5.24 4.88 -8.34
CA VAL A 68 -4.37 4.15 -9.30
C VAL A 68 -5.00 4.08 -10.69
N CYS A 69 -6.33 4.05 -10.79
CA CYS A 69 -7.04 4.08 -12.06
C CYS A 69 -6.82 5.43 -12.80
N LEU A 70 -6.90 6.57 -12.11
CA LEU A 70 -6.63 7.88 -12.70
C LEU A 70 -5.17 8.00 -13.15
N ILE A 71 -4.21 7.57 -12.34
CA ILE A 71 -2.79 7.55 -12.70
C ILE A 71 -2.54 6.69 -13.95
N ALA A 72 -3.15 5.50 -14.01
CA ALA A 72 -3.03 4.62 -15.16
C ALA A 72 -3.57 5.27 -16.44
N LEU A 73 -4.77 5.84 -16.39
CA LEU A 73 -5.37 6.53 -17.53
C LEU A 73 -4.58 7.76 -17.98
N ASN A 74 -3.90 8.44 -17.06
CA ASN A 74 -2.98 9.53 -17.42
C ASN A 74 -1.77 9.02 -18.20
N ARG A 75 -1.23 7.86 -17.82
CA ARG A 75 -0.04 7.27 -18.46
C ARG A 75 -0.32 6.67 -19.84
N TRP A 76 -1.46 6.03 -20.01
CA TRP A 76 -1.83 5.32 -21.24
C TRP A 76 -2.87 6.05 -22.10
N SER A 77 -3.30 7.23 -21.67
CA SER A 77 -4.23 8.14 -22.35
C SER A 77 -5.64 7.58 -22.57
N ALA A 78 -5.77 6.34 -23.06
CA ALA A 78 -7.05 5.70 -23.36
C ALA A 78 -6.91 4.18 -23.23
N MET A 79 -7.81 3.54 -22.50
CA MET A 79 -7.81 2.08 -22.31
C MET A 79 -9.23 1.54 -22.26
N ASP A 80 -9.45 0.35 -22.80
CA ASP A 80 -10.67 -0.38 -22.49
C ASP A 80 -10.63 -0.93 -21.06
N GLN A 81 -11.82 -1.20 -20.52
CA GLN A 81 -11.97 -1.65 -19.14
C GLN A 81 -11.20 -2.95 -18.83
N ILE A 82 -11.12 -3.88 -19.78
CA ILE A 82 -10.44 -5.17 -19.58
C ILE A 82 -8.93 -4.94 -19.49
N SER A 83 -8.37 -4.14 -20.42
CA SER A 83 -6.96 -3.79 -20.43
C SER A 83 -6.55 -3.02 -19.17
N LEU A 84 -7.39 -2.09 -18.73
CA LEU A 84 -7.18 -1.34 -17.50
C LEU A 84 -7.18 -2.27 -16.26
N GLY A 85 -8.14 -3.20 -16.17
CA GLY A 85 -8.18 -4.20 -15.09
C GLY A 85 -6.91 -5.05 -15.05
N LYS A 86 -6.47 -5.56 -16.20
CA LYS A 86 -5.21 -6.31 -16.32
C LYS A 86 -3.99 -5.49 -15.93
N ALA A 87 -3.91 -4.24 -16.37
CA ALA A 87 -2.78 -3.36 -16.02
C ALA A 87 -2.70 -3.07 -14.52
N LEU A 88 -3.83 -3.06 -13.82
CA LEU A 88 -3.92 -2.75 -12.39
C LEU A 88 -4.04 -3.99 -11.49
N GLY A 89 -4.10 -5.20 -12.06
CA GLY A 89 -4.34 -6.42 -11.28
C GLY A 89 -5.72 -6.47 -10.63
N MET A 90 -6.72 -5.80 -11.23
CA MET A 90 -8.09 -5.76 -10.73
C MET A 90 -8.97 -6.74 -11.51
N ASP A 91 -9.85 -7.43 -10.81
CA ASP A 91 -10.89 -8.23 -11.47
C ASP A 91 -11.91 -7.33 -12.21
N ARG A 92 -12.70 -7.96 -13.08
CA ARG A 92 -13.66 -7.25 -13.95
C ARG A 92 -14.73 -6.49 -13.16
N ALA A 93 -15.18 -7.02 -12.04
CA ALA A 93 -16.23 -6.38 -11.23
C ALA A 93 -15.66 -5.14 -10.52
N THR A 94 -14.48 -5.28 -9.91
CA THR A 94 -13.78 -4.20 -9.20
C THR A 94 -13.46 -3.04 -10.14
N VAL A 95 -12.82 -3.29 -11.30
CA VAL A 95 -12.49 -2.20 -12.25
C VAL A 95 -13.75 -1.56 -12.81
N GLY A 96 -14.82 -2.34 -13.05
CA GLY A 96 -16.10 -1.81 -13.53
C GLY A 96 -16.74 -0.84 -12.53
N GLU A 97 -16.72 -1.19 -11.26
CA GLU A 97 -17.25 -0.34 -10.19
C GLU A 97 -16.41 0.92 -9.97
N VAL A 98 -15.07 0.80 -10.03
CA VAL A 98 -14.16 1.95 -9.94
C VAL A 98 -14.45 2.96 -11.06
N ILE A 99 -14.52 2.48 -12.32
CA ILE A 99 -14.81 3.35 -13.47
C ILE A 99 -16.18 3.99 -13.33
N ARG A 100 -17.21 3.24 -12.95
CA ARG A 100 -18.57 3.76 -12.73
C ARG A 100 -18.58 4.91 -11.71
N ARG A 101 -17.86 4.78 -10.61
CA ARG A 101 -17.75 5.83 -9.58
C ARG A 101 -16.98 7.05 -10.06
N LEU A 102 -15.92 6.87 -10.83
CA LEU A 102 -15.16 7.98 -11.43
C LEU A 102 -16.00 8.72 -12.49
N GLU A 103 -16.77 7.99 -13.30
CA GLU A 103 -17.68 8.54 -14.30
C GLU A 103 -18.82 9.36 -13.64
N ALA A 104 -19.42 8.85 -12.55
CA ALA A 104 -20.43 9.56 -11.78
C ALA A 104 -19.91 10.89 -11.19
N ARG A 105 -18.59 11.02 -11.01
CA ARG A 105 -17.91 12.25 -10.58
C ARG A 105 -17.39 13.09 -11.77
N SER A 106 -17.70 12.71 -12.99
CA SER A 106 -17.21 13.35 -14.21
C SER A 106 -15.68 13.45 -14.29
N LEU A 107 -14.95 12.49 -13.71
CA LEU A 107 -13.50 12.42 -13.76
C LEU A 107 -13.00 11.59 -14.96
N VAL A 108 -13.80 10.65 -15.40
CA VAL A 108 -13.57 9.85 -16.61
C VAL A 108 -14.84 9.82 -17.46
N GLU A 109 -14.69 9.48 -18.72
CA GLU A 109 -15.78 9.26 -19.67
C GLU A 109 -15.56 7.95 -20.44
N ARG A 110 -16.65 7.34 -20.91
CA ARG A 110 -16.64 6.15 -21.76
C ARG A 110 -17.12 6.50 -23.15
N ASN A 111 -16.25 6.37 -24.11
CA ASN A 111 -16.54 6.57 -25.51
C ASN A 111 -16.52 5.25 -26.29
N ALA A 112 -17.25 5.15 -27.37
CA ALA A 112 -17.10 4.02 -28.29
C ALA A 112 -15.70 4.07 -28.90
N ASP A 113 -15.06 2.91 -29.07
CA ASP A 113 -13.80 2.83 -29.82
C ASP A 113 -14.07 3.15 -31.31
N GLU A 114 -13.27 4.00 -31.91
CA GLU A 114 -13.41 4.36 -33.34
C GLU A 114 -13.25 3.16 -34.26
N ARG A 115 -12.50 2.13 -33.83
CA ARG A 115 -12.23 0.93 -34.65
C ARG A 115 -13.22 -0.19 -34.39
N ASP A 116 -13.82 -0.23 -33.18
CA ASP A 116 -14.81 -1.24 -32.79
C ASP A 116 -15.83 -0.63 -31.81
N ALA A 117 -16.98 -0.21 -32.32
CA ALA A 117 -18.05 0.39 -31.50
C ALA A 117 -18.56 -0.49 -30.36
N ARG A 118 -18.26 -1.79 -30.36
CA ARG A 118 -18.60 -2.71 -29.26
C ARG A 118 -17.68 -2.53 -28.04
N ARG A 119 -16.49 -1.95 -28.26
CA ARG A 119 -15.54 -1.66 -27.18
C ARG A 119 -15.81 -0.28 -26.62
N LYS A 120 -15.74 -0.16 -25.31
CA LYS A 120 -15.82 1.11 -24.59
C LYS A 120 -14.43 1.49 -24.11
N ILE A 121 -13.95 2.62 -24.57
CA ILE A 121 -12.67 3.20 -24.18
C ILE A 121 -12.94 4.19 -23.06
N VAL A 122 -12.14 4.12 -22.02
CA VAL A 122 -12.16 5.02 -20.86
C VAL A 122 -11.05 6.04 -21.02
N THR A 123 -11.41 7.32 -20.90
CA THR A 123 -10.47 8.45 -20.97
C THR A 123 -10.69 9.40 -19.80
N LEU A 124 -9.67 10.19 -19.48
CA LEU A 124 -9.80 11.26 -18.50
C LEU A 124 -10.56 12.45 -19.10
N THR A 125 -11.51 12.99 -18.35
CA THR A 125 -12.10 14.30 -18.63
C THR A 125 -11.10 15.44 -18.32
N LEU A 126 -11.46 16.69 -18.59
CA LEU A 126 -10.67 17.84 -18.15
C LEU A 126 -10.51 17.87 -16.62
N ALA A 127 -11.59 17.63 -15.89
CA ALA A 127 -11.58 17.57 -14.43
C ALA A 127 -10.70 16.42 -13.91
N GLY A 128 -10.77 15.24 -14.57
CA GLY A 128 -9.89 14.12 -14.27
C GLY A 128 -8.41 14.45 -14.45
N ARG A 129 -8.05 15.09 -15.56
CA ARG A 129 -6.67 15.55 -15.82
C ARG A 129 -6.18 16.57 -14.78
N GLN A 130 -7.03 17.49 -14.36
CA GLN A 130 -6.67 18.45 -13.30
C GLN A 130 -6.42 17.76 -11.95
N LEU A 131 -7.21 16.74 -11.63
CA LEU A 131 -7.03 15.98 -10.40
C LEU A 131 -5.78 15.10 -10.41
N VAL A 132 -5.31 14.68 -11.59
CA VAL A 132 -4.13 13.80 -11.72
C VAL A 132 -2.88 14.42 -11.11
N ALA A 133 -2.65 15.73 -11.28
CA ALA A 133 -1.47 16.39 -10.70
C ALA A 133 -1.43 16.21 -9.18
N ILE A 134 -2.57 16.36 -8.50
CA ILE A 134 -2.71 16.16 -7.05
C ILE A 134 -2.61 14.66 -6.72
N ALA A 135 -3.14 13.78 -7.57
CA ALA A 135 -3.06 12.35 -7.41
C ALA A 135 -1.61 11.82 -7.52
N GLU A 136 -0.79 12.39 -8.41
CA GLU A 136 0.64 12.04 -8.51
C GLU A 136 1.42 12.46 -7.24
N GLU A 137 1.07 13.61 -6.65
CA GLU A 137 1.65 14.03 -5.37
C GLU A 137 1.28 13.05 -4.23
N ALA A 138 0.02 12.62 -4.17
CA ALA A 138 -0.40 11.60 -3.20
C ALA A 138 0.36 10.28 -3.39
N ALA A 139 0.60 9.84 -4.64
CA ALA A 139 1.41 8.66 -4.94
C ALA A 139 2.87 8.82 -4.48
N HIS A 140 3.44 10.02 -4.67
CA HIS A 140 4.77 10.33 -4.18
C HIS A 140 4.84 10.24 -2.66
N ASN A 141 3.88 10.84 -1.95
CA ASN A 141 3.81 10.80 -0.49
C ASN A 141 3.69 9.37 0.07
N VAL A 142 2.90 8.53 -0.57
CA VAL A 142 2.84 7.09 -0.23
C VAL A 142 4.22 6.45 -0.37
N SER A 143 4.91 6.70 -1.48
CA SER A 143 6.23 6.13 -1.75
C SER A 143 7.28 6.59 -0.73
N GLU A 144 7.30 7.88 -0.40
CA GLU A 144 8.21 8.42 0.59
C GLU A 144 7.96 7.85 2.00
N GLN A 145 6.70 7.71 2.42
CA GLN A 145 6.38 7.10 3.71
C GLN A 145 6.79 5.63 3.78
N LEU A 146 6.58 4.87 2.70
CA LEU A 146 6.96 3.45 2.64
C LEU A 146 8.48 3.23 2.71
N LEU A 147 9.25 4.19 2.22
CA LEU A 147 10.69 4.09 2.08
C LEU A 147 11.45 4.97 3.10
N ALA A 148 10.76 5.64 4.02
CA ALA A 148 11.34 6.62 4.95
C ALA A 148 12.44 6.04 5.85
N GLY A 149 12.39 4.74 6.17
CA GLY A 149 13.38 4.04 7.00
C GLY A 149 14.58 3.50 6.24
N LEU A 150 14.73 3.81 4.93
CA LEU A 150 15.76 3.25 4.07
C LEU A 150 16.67 4.32 3.48
N GLU A 151 17.96 4.05 3.42
CA GLU A 151 18.93 4.86 2.70
C GLU A 151 18.71 4.78 1.17
N PRO A 152 19.16 5.78 0.37
CA PRO A 152 18.88 5.85 -1.06
C PRO A 152 19.25 4.57 -1.85
N ASP A 153 20.34 3.93 -1.52
CA ASP A 153 20.76 2.70 -2.21
C ASP A 153 19.97 1.47 -1.74
N GLU A 154 19.55 1.43 -0.49
CA GLU A 154 18.62 0.41 0.04
C GLU A 154 17.25 0.51 -0.63
N ARG A 155 16.74 1.73 -0.87
CA ARG A 155 15.49 1.96 -1.61
C ARG A 155 15.55 1.35 -3.01
N LYS A 156 16.61 1.64 -3.76
CA LYS A 156 16.82 1.06 -5.11
C LYS A 156 16.90 -0.47 -5.06
N HIS A 157 17.63 -0.99 -4.07
CA HIS A 157 17.81 -2.42 -3.90
C HIS A 157 16.48 -3.12 -3.58
N LEU A 158 15.71 -2.57 -2.65
CA LEU A 158 14.38 -3.07 -2.28
C LEU A 158 13.45 -3.10 -3.50
N ILE A 159 13.34 -1.99 -4.25
CA ILE A 159 12.49 -1.91 -5.44
C ILE A 159 12.89 -2.98 -6.46
N ARG A 160 14.18 -3.15 -6.73
CA ARG A 160 14.70 -4.18 -7.64
C ARG A 160 14.34 -5.59 -7.19
N LEU A 161 14.49 -5.90 -5.89
CA LEU A 161 14.18 -7.23 -5.35
C LEU A 161 12.68 -7.49 -5.35
N LEU A 162 11.86 -6.51 -4.95
CA LEU A 162 10.41 -6.61 -4.98
C LEU A 162 9.89 -6.80 -6.41
N SER A 163 10.39 -6.03 -7.38
CA SER A 163 10.03 -6.18 -8.79
C SER A 163 10.33 -7.60 -9.30
N LYS A 164 11.50 -8.14 -8.94
CA LYS A 164 11.87 -9.52 -9.31
C LYS A 164 10.95 -10.55 -8.65
N ALA A 165 10.66 -10.41 -7.35
CA ALA A 165 9.79 -11.33 -6.62
C ALA A 165 8.34 -11.27 -7.13
N VAL A 166 7.81 -10.06 -7.34
CA VAL A 166 6.45 -9.86 -7.88
C VAL A 166 6.37 -10.41 -9.31
N GLY A 167 7.39 -10.17 -10.15
CA GLY A 167 7.44 -10.71 -11.51
C GLY A 167 7.38 -12.23 -11.54
N ALA A 168 8.14 -12.90 -10.68
CA ALA A 168 8.12 -14.36 -10.56
C ALA A 168 6.75 -14.89 -10.07
N LEU A 169 6.13 -14.22 -9.12
CA LEU A 169 4.81 -14.60 -8.58
C LEU A 169 3.67 -14.26 -9.53
N ASN A 170 3.83 -13.26 -10.37
CA ASN A 170 2.82 -12.81 -11.32
C ASN A 170 2.41 -13.91 -12.31
N ALA A 171 3.34 -14.79 -12.68
CA ALA A 171 3.08 -15.91 -13.58
C ALA A 171 2.07 -16.93 -13.04
N VAL A 172 1.91 -17.01 -11.71
CA VAL A 172 0.96 -17.92 -11.02
C VAL A 172 -0.24 -17.18 -10.44
N SER A 173 -0.37 -15.87 -10.72
CA SER A 173 -1.47 -15.04 -10.23
C SER A 173 -2.77 -15.31 -10.98
N VAL A 174 -3.89 -15.25 -10.26
CA VAL A 174 -5.26 -15.28 -10.84
C VAL A 174 -5.54 -14.01 -11.65
N THR A 175 -4.91 -12.89 -11.27
CA THR A 175 -5.00 -11.60 -11.95
C THR A 175 -3.60 -11.10 -12.31
N PRO A 176 -2.94 -11.69 -13.33
CA PRO A 176 -1.60 -11.29 -13.71
C PRO A 176 -1.58 -9.85 -14.23
N VAL A 177 -0.57 -9.10 -13.82
CA VAL A 177 -0.33 -7.71 -14.23
C VAL A 177 0.73 -7.70 -15.34
N ALA A 178 0.55 -6.88 -16.37
CA ALA A 178 1.59 -6.62 -17.36
C ALA A 178 2.66 -5.71 -16.71
N LEU A 179 3.78 -6.30 -16.32
CA LEU A 179 4.91 -5.56 -15.74
C LEU A 179 5.83 -5.03 -16.85
N PRO A 180 6.43 -3.84 -16.67
CA PRO A 180 7.42 -3.33 -17.61
C PRO A 180 8.58 -4.34 -17.78
N GLY A 181 8.85 -4.78 -19.00
CA GLY A 181 9.94 -5.72 -19.30
C GLY A 181 9.63 -7.21 -19.15
N SER A 182 8.34 -7.58 -19.03
CA SER A 182 7.88 -8.99 -19.08
C SER A 182 7.43 -9.38 -20.48
#